data_4948cd5c35fc10f61e6aa52257fab0fd
#
_entry.id   4948cd5c35fc10f61e6aa52257fab0fd
#
_cell.length_a   1.000
_cell.length_b   1.000
_cell.length_c   1.000
_cell.angle_alpha   90.00
_cell.angle_beta   90.00
_cell.angle_gamma   90.00
#
_symmetry.space_group_name_H-M   'P 1'
#
loop_
_entity.id
_entity.type
_entity.pdbx_description
1 polymer ?
#
loop_
_entity_poly.entity_id
_entity_poly.type
_entity_poly.pdbx_seq_one_letter_code
_entity_poly.pdbx_strand_id
1 'polypeptide(L)'
;TKKFVEEFVEELYSDSPKKQIKTGYKLMDYKIGGLEPSQLIVIAARPSVGKTGFALNMMLNIAQNGYKTSFFSLETTGTSVLKRMLSTITGIELTKIKEIRNLTPDDLTKLTNAMDKIMKLGIDISDKSNITPQDVRAQAMRHSDGQQVIFIDYLQLMDTDAKVDRRVAVEKISRDLKIIANE
;
A
#
# COMPACT_ATOMS: atom_id res chain seq x y z
N THR A 1 24.24 -2.54 22.62
CA THR A 1 23.30 -2.06 23.66
C THR A 1 23.45 -0.56 23.87
N LYS A 2 24.67 0.02 24.08
CA LYS A 2 24.87 1.45 24.35
C LYS A 2 24.24 2.35 23.28
N LYS A 3 24.51 2.09 22.01
CA LYS A 3 23.91 2.80 20.86
C LYS A 3 22.38 2.85 20.92
N PHE A 4 21.72 1.73 21.22
CA PHE A 4 20.25 1.67 21.30
C PHE A 4 19.68 2.44 22.49
N VAL A 5 20.43 2.52 23.59
CA VAL A 5 20.05 3.34 24.75
C VAL A 5 20.18 4.83 24.40
N GLU A 6 21.24 5.21 23.73
CA GLU A 6 21.44 6.61 23.28
C GLU A 6 20.35 7.02 22.29
N GLU A 7 20.04 6.20 21.27
CA GLU A 7 18.93 6.44 20.33
C GLU A 7 17.58 6.57 21.04
N PHE A 8 17.32 5.74 22.05
CA PHE A 8 16.07 5.80 22.81
C PHE A 8 15.99 7.05 23.70
N VAL A 9 17.11 7.46 24.30
CA VAL A 9 17.18 8.71 25.08
C VAL A 9 16.94 9.91 24.17
N GLU A 10 17.55 9.95 22.98
CA GLU A 10 17.29 11.01 22.00
C GLU A 10 15.82 11.06 21.61
N GLU A 11 15.17 9.89 21.43
CA GLU A 11 13.74 9.80 21.12
C GLU A 11 12.87 10.32 22.28
N LEU A 12 13.22 10.03 23.52
CA LEU A 12 12.49 10.48 24.72
C LEU A 12 12.52 12.00 24.90
N TYR A 13 13.64 12.64 24.54
CA TYR A 13 13.84 14.08 24.66
C TYR A 13 13.61 14.85 23.36
N SER A 14 13.23 14.15 22.28
CA SER A 14 12.90 14.77 21.01
C SER A 14 11.54 15.46 21.09
N ASP A 15 11.48 16.74 20.76
CA ASP A 15 10.23 17.49 20.60
C ASP A 15 9.39 17.01 19.40
N SER A 16 9.95 16.11 18.58
CA SER A 16 9.30 15.50 17.42
C SER A 16 9.25 13.98 17.58
N PRO A 17 8.22 13.41 18.21
CA PRO A 17 8.08 11.96 18.29
C PRO A 17 8.08 11.36 16.88
N LYS A 18 8.68 10.18 16.71
CA LYS A 18 8.70 9.45 15.41
C LYS A 18 7.31 9.50 14.80
N LYS A 19 7.21 10.11 13.64
CA LYS A 19 5.94 10.37 12.97
C LYS A 19 5.37 9.05 12.46
N GLN A 20 4.48 8.44 13.27
CA GLN A 20 3.79 7.22 12.91
C GLN A 20 2.79 7.49 11.79
N ILE A 21 2.78 6.65 10.77
CA ILE A 21 1.83 6.75 9.67
C ILE A 21 0.50 6.15 10.11
N LYS A 22 -0.55 6.96 10.17
CA LYS A 22 -1.89 6.49 10.54
C LYS A 22 -2.55 5.79 9.35
N THR A 23 -3.16 4.64 9.62
CA THR A 23 -3.85 3.82 8.60
C THR A 23 -5.19 4.43 8.17
N GLY A 24 -5.73 5.36 8.98
CA GLY A 24 -7.07 5.93 8.82
C GLY A 24 -8.18 5.07 9.44
N TYR A 25 -7.87 3.90 9.97
CA TYR A 25 -8.80 3.09 10.75
C TYR A 25 -8.59 3.36 12.23
N LYS A 26 -9.44 4.20 12.84
CA LYS A 26 -9.28 4.71 14.22
C LYS A 26 -9.01 3.63 15.25
N LEU A 27 -9.75 2.52 15.22
CA LEU A 27 -9.57 1.43 16.17
C LEU A 27 -8.24 0.70 15.96
N MET A 28 -7.83 0.49 14.71
CA MET A 28 -6.54 -0.09 14.36
C MET A 28 -5.41 0.82 14.84
N ASP A 29 -5.47 2.10 14.48
CA ASP A 29 -4.47 3.09 14.87
C ASP A 29 -4.36 3.24 16.40
N TYR A 30 -5.48 3.12 17.13
CA TYR A 30 -5.48 3.11 18.58
C TYR A 30 -4.77 1.87 19.14
N LYS A 31 -4.96 0.69 18.51
CA LYS A 31 -4.39 -0.57 19.00
C LYS A 31 -2.91 -0.75 18.68
N ILE A 32 -2.48 -0.34 17.47
CA ILE A 32 -1.10 -0.56 17.01
C ILE A 32 -0.24 0.70 17.03
N GLY A 33 -0.81 1.86 17.37
CA GLY A 33 -0.10 3.14 17.36
C GLY A 33 0.02 3.80 15.99
N GLY A 34 -0.15 3.08 14.89
CA GLY A 34 0.13 3.44 13.51
C GLY A 34 1.23 2.56 12.93
N LEU A 35 1.63 2.85 11.70
CA LEU A 35 2.71 2.14 11.01
C LEU A 35 4.04 2.85 11.29
N GLU A 36 5.08 2.09 11.57
CA GLU A 36 6.43 2.61 11.81
C GLU A 36 7.35 2.30 10.62
N PRO A 37 8.38 3.11 10.38
CA PRO A 37 9.42 2.78 9.41
C PRO A 37 10.03 1.40 9.68
N SER A 38 10.57 0.79 8.64
CA SER A 38 11.25 -0.52 8.71
C SER A 38 10.33 -1.69 9.07
N GLN A 39 9.01 -1.52 9.15
CA GLN A 39 8.08 -2.63 9.41
C GLN A 39 7.69 -3.37 8.13
N LEU A 40 7.68 -4.70 8.20
CA LEU A 40 6.97 -5.57 7.27
C LEU A 40 5.66 -6.02 7.92
N ILE A 41 4.54 -5.61 7.35
CA ILE A 41 3.20 -5.90 7.87
C ILE A 41 2.51 -6.89 6.95
N VAL A 42 2.02 -7.99 7.50
CA VAL A 42 1.30 -9.02 6.75
C VAL A 42 -0.17 -8.97 7.08
N ILE A 43 -1.00 -8.77 6.04
CA ILE A 43 -2.46 -8.82 6.14
C ILE A 43 -2.92 -10.16 5.54
N ALA A 44 -3.41 -11.05 6.38
CA ALA A 44 -3.92 -12.34 5.98
C ALA A 44 -5.44 -12.39 6.08
N ALA A 45 -6.08 -12.93 5.04
CA ALA A 45 -7.52 -13.16 5.00
C ALA A 45 -7.85 -14.35 4.09
N ARG A 46 -8.98 -15.00 4.33
CA ARG A 46 -9.52 -15.99 3.38
C ARG A 46 -9.89 -15.28 2.05
N PRO A 47 -9.90 -16.01 0.94
CA PRO A 47 -10.38 -15.45 -0.32
C PRO A 47 -11.76 -14.79 -0.17
N SER A 48 -12.01 -13.72 -0.92
CA SER A 48 -13.29 -12.99 -0.98
C SER A 48 -13.72 -12.24 0.29
N VAL A 49 -12.92 -12.21 1.36
CA VAL A 49 -13.22 -11.44 2.59
C VAL A 49 -12.99 -9.94 2.42
N GLY A 50 -12.29 -9.52 1.36
CA GLY A 50 -12.07 -8.10 1.07
C GLY A 50 -10.66 -7.58 1.36
N LYS A 51 -9.64 -8.46 1.40
CA LYS A 51 -8.23 -8.09 1.61
C LYS A 51 -7.77 -6.91 0.74
N THR A 52 -7.95 -7.03 -0.58
CA THR A 52 -7.60 -5.98 -1.56
C THR A 52 -8.35 -4.67 -1.27
N GLY A 53 -9.66 -4.74 -0.99
CA GLY A 53 -10.45 -3.55 -0.66
C GLY A 53 -9.94 -2.85 0.60
N PHE A 54 -9.60 -3.62 1.63
CA PHE A 54 -9.02 -3.09 2.87
C PHE A 54 -7.66 -2.42 2.62
N ALA A 55 -6.77 -3.06 1.85
CA ALA A 55 -5.46 -2.51 1.50
C ALA A 55 -5.58 -1.21 0.68
N LEU A 56 -6.48 -1.17 -0.31
CA LEU A 56 -6.71 0.03 -1.12
C LEU A 56 -7.29 1.19 -0.31
N ASN A 57 -8.21 0.94 0.61
CA ASN A 57 -8.74 1.97 1.50
C ASN A 57 -7.66 2.50 2.44
N MET A 58 -6.83 1.62 3.01
CA MET A 58 -5.70 2.04 3.83
C MET A 58 -4.72 2.89 3.02
N MET A 59 -4.37 2.47 1.81
CA MET A 59 -3.51 3.22 0.90
C MET A 59 -4.05 4.62 0.61
N LEU A 60 -5.35 4.73 0.28
CA LEU A 60 -6.01 6.02 0.05
C LEU A 60 -5.93 6.94 1.28
N ASN A 61 -6.22 6.42 2.46
CA ASN A 61 -6.14 7.19 3.71
C ASN A 61 -4.72 7.69 3.95
N ILE A 62 -3.71 6.84 3.77
CA ILE A 62 -2.30 7.18 3.96
C ILE A 62 -1.87 8.25 2.95
N ALA A 63 -2.24 8.09 1.67
CA ALA A 63 -1.92 9.06 0.62
C ALA A 63 -2.61 10.42 0.85
N GLN A 64 -3.86 10.43 1.33
CA GLN A 64 -4.58 11.66 1.71
C GLN A 64 -3.91 12.40 2.89
N ASN A 65 -3.18 11.70 3.73
CA ASN A 65 -2.38 12.28 4.80
C ASN A 65 -0.99 12.78 4.33
N GLY A 66 -0.74 12.77 3.02
CA GLY A 66 0.47 13.33 2.39
C GLY A 66 1.66 12.37 2.29
N TYR A 67 1.48 11.09 2.60
CA TYR A 67 2.53 10.09 2.43
C TYR A 67 2.53 9.51 1.01
N LYS A 68 3.70 9.22 0.48
CA LYS A 68 3.86 8.47 -0.76
C LYS A 68 3.41 7.02 -0.58
N THR A 69 2.71 6.49 -1.56
CA THR A 69 2.27 5.10 -1.52
C THR A 69 2.50 4.42 -2.87
N SER A 70 2.89 3.16 -2.84
CA SER A 70 3.03 2.33 -4.03
C SER A 70 2.22 1.05 -3.88
N PHE A 71 1.51 0.65 -4.92
CA PHE A 71 0.67 -0.56 -4.92
C PHE A 71 1.08 -1.49 -6.07
N PHE A 72 1.63 -2.63 -5.72
CA PHE A 72 1.91 -3.71 -6.66
C PHE A 72 0.71 -4.65 -6.72
N SER A 73 -0.04 -4.58 -7.82
CA SER A 73 -1.21 -5.41 -8.07
C SER A 73 -0.83 -6.60 -8.94
N LEU A 74 -0.59 -7.75 -8.32
CA LEU A 74 -0.14 -8.95 -9.01
C LEU A 74 -1.32 -9.85 -9.45
N GLU A 75 -2.51 -9.64 -8.88
CA GLU A 75 -3.72 -10.41 -9.17
C GLU A 75 -4.64 -9.71 -10.16
N THR A 76 -4.71 -8.36 -10.11
CA THR A 76 -5.67 -7.58 -10.90
C THR A 76 -4.98 -6.45 -11.65
N THR A 77 -5.58 -6.02 -12.78
CA THR A 77 -5.04 -4.91 -13.58
C THR A 77 -5.10 -3.57 -12.84
N GLY A 78 -4.18 -2.67 -13.13
CA GLY A 78 -4.17 -1.31 -12.58
C GLY A 78 -5.46 -0.55 -12.83
N THR A 79 -6.09 -0.76 -14.00
CA THR A 79 -7.43 -0.20 -14.28
C THR A 79 -8.50 -0.72 -13.31
N SER A 80 -8.44 -2.00 -12.93
CA SER A 80 -9.37 -2.56 -11.94
C SER A 80 -9.13 -1.99 -10.54
N VAL A 81 -7.87 -1.78 -10.17
CA VAL A 81 -7.49 -1.09 -8.94
C VAL A 81 -8.04 0.33 -8.94
N LEU A 82 -7.82 1.09 -10.01
CA LEU A 82 -8.33 2.46 -10.15
C LEU A 82 -9.86 2.51 -10.03
N LYS A 83 -10.60 1.62 -10.69
CA LYS A 83 -12.07 1.55 -10.59
C LYS A 83 -12.54 1.31 -9.15
N ARG A 84 -11.85 0.47 -8.38
CA ARG A 84 -12.14 0.24 -6.95
C ARG A 84 -11.88 1.48 -6.11
N MET A 85 -10.77 2.19 -6.35
CA MET A 85 -10.46 3.45 -5.67
C MET A 85 -11.54 4.51 -5.98
N LEU A 86 -11.94 4.64 -7.24
CA LEU A 86 -13.00 5.57 -7.66
C LEU A 86 -14.33 5.23 -6.99
N SER A 87 -14.70 3.95 -6.93
CA SER A 87 -15.90 3.49 -6.21
C SER A 87 -15.87 3.88 -4.73
N THR A 88 -14.71 3.70 -4.08
CA THR A 88 -14.52 4.10 -2.68
C THR A 88 -14.67 5.61 -2.46
N ILE A 89 -14.07 6.43 -3.33
CA ILE A 89 -14.06 7.89 -3.16
C ILE A 89 -15.42 8.50 -3.49
N THR A 90 -16.11 7.99 -4.52
CA THR A 90 -17.36 8.57 -5.02
C THR A 90 -18.61 7.98 -4.39
N GLY A 91 -18.51 6.79 -3.79
CA GLY A 91 -19.65 6.01 -3.32
C GLY A 91 -20.46 5.37 -4.45
N ILE A 92 -20.04 5.49 -5.72
CA ILE A 92 -20.71 4.86 -6.86
C ILE A 92 -20.37 3.37 -6.85
N GLU A 93 -21.36 2.51 -7.01
CA GLU A 93 -21.18 1.06 -7.07
C GLU A 93 -20.18 0.65 -8.14
N LEU A 94 -19.26 -0.27 -7.80
CA LEU A 94 -18.22 -0.74 -8.71
C LEU A 94 -18.82 -1.37 -9.99
N THR A 95 -19.94 -2.06 -9.89
CA THR A 95 -20.69 -2.61 -11.02
C THR A 95 -21.09 -1.53 -12.01
N LYS A 96 -21.59 -0.40 -11.50
CA LYS A 96 -21.99 0.76 -12.31
C LYS A 96 -20.76 1.40 -13.00
N ILE A 97 -19.63 1.52 -12.29
CA ILE A 97 -18.38 2.03 -12.89
C ILE A 97 -17.82 1.10 -13.96
N LYS A 98 -18.04 -0.21 -13.85
CA LYS A 98 -17.65 -1.17 -14.89
C LYS A 98 -18.51 -1.05 -16.16
N GLU A 99 -19.77 -0.70 -16.01
CA GLU A 99 -20.74 -0.55 -17.08
C GLU A 99 -20.99 0.93 -17.39
N ILE A 100 -20.02 1.58 -18.05
CA ILE A 100 -19.98 3.03 -18.30
C ILE A 100 -21.31 3.57 -18.87
N ARG A 101 -22.04 2.74 -19.63
CA ARG A 101 -23.34 3.12 -20.22
C ARG A 101 -24.42 3.44 -19.18
N ASN A 102 -24.26 2.97 -17.96
CA ASN A 102 -25.23 3.15 -16.87
C ASN A 102 -24.90 4.38 -15.99
N LEU A 103 -23.84 5.12 -16.33
CA LEU A 103 -23.44 6.32 -15.58
C LEU A 103 -24.31 7.51 -15.97
N THR A 104 -24.79 8.24 -14.97
CA THR A 104 -25.48 9.52 -15.14
C THR A 104 -24.48 10.66 -15.34
N PRO A 105 -24.89 11.84 -15.86
CA PRO A 105 -24.02 13.01 -15.93
C PRO A 105 -23.44 13.42 -14.56
N ASP A 106 -24.19 13.26 -13.47
CA ASP A 106 -23.73 13.51 -12.10
C ASP A 106 -22.62 12.50 -11.69
N ASP A 107 -22.81 11.23 -12.01
CA ASP A 107 -21.79 10.21 -11.77
C ASP A 107 -20.48 10.52 -12.53
N LEU A 108 -20.58 10.95 -13.78
CA LEU A 108 -19.41 11.33 -14.59
C LEU A 108 -18.67 12.51 -13.96
N THR A 109 -19.40 13.53 -13.49
CA THR A 109 -18.81 14.67 -12.79
C THR A 109 -18.10 14.24 -11.50
N LYS A 110 -18.73 13.37 -10.69
CA LYS A 110 -18.11 12.81 -9.47
C LYS A 110 -16.84 12.00 -9.79
N LEU A 111 -16.89 11.18 -10.82
CA LEU A 111 -15.74 10.37 -11.24
C LEU A 111 -14.57 11.24 -11.73
N THR A 112 -14.85 12.28 -12.55
CA THR A 112 -13.81 13.21 -13.01
C THR A 112 -13.13 13.92 -11.84
N ASN A 113 -13.92 14.45 -10.90
CA ASN A 113 -13.38 15.10 -9.70
C ASN A 113 -12.57 14.12 -8.82
N ALA A 114 -12.99 12.87 -8.75
CA ALA A 114 -12.25 11.85 -8.00
C ALA A 114 -10.94 11.47 -8.69
N MET A 115 -10.91 11.38 -10.03
CA MET A 115 -9.68 11.16 -10.80
C MET A 115 -8.68 12.29 -10.59
N ASP A 116 -9.13 13.55 -10.64
CA ASP A 116 -8.28 14.71 -10.38
C ASP A 116 -7.69 14.69 -8.96
N LYS A 117 -8.46 14.22 -7.96
CA LYS A 117 -7.96 14.02 -6.60
C LYS A 117 -6.88 12.94 -6.57
N ILE A 118 -7.14 11.77 -7.17
CA ILE A 118 -6.18 10.65 -7.18
C ILE A 118 -4.87 11.06 -7.85
N MET A 119 -4.91 11.80 -8.97
CA MET A 119 -3.72 12.28 -9.68
C MET A 119 -2.84 13.22 -8.84
N LYS A 120 -3.43 13.91 -7.86
CA LYS A 120 -2.70 14.80 -6.93
C LYS A 120 -2.13 14.07 -5.72
N LEU A 121 -2.58 12.83 -5.46
CA LEU A 121 -2.04 11.99 -4.41
C LEU A 121 -0.75 11.33 -4.90
N GLY A 122 0.21 11.17 -4.01
CA GLY A 122 1.45 10.45 -4.31
C GLY A 122 1.25 8.94 -4.36
N ILE A 123 0.43 8.45 -5.29
CA ILE A 123 0.09 7.04 -5.45
C ILE A 123 0.68 6.50 -6.75
N ASP A 124 1.53 5.49 -6.66
CA ASP A 124 2.03 4.72 -7.79
C ASP A 124 1.36 3.35 -7.84
N ILE A 125 0.85 2.95 -9.01
CA ILE A 125 0.26 1.62 -9.22
C ILE A 125 1.06 0.89 -10.28
N SER A 126 1.48 -0.34 -9.98
CA SER A 126 2.15 -1.25 -10.91
C SER A 126 1.36 -2.56 -10.99
N ASP A 127 1.00 -2.97 -12.21
CA ASP A 127 0.31 -4.24 -12.50
C ASP A 127 1.17 -5.17 -13.37
N LYS A 128 2.48 -5.01 -13.32
CA LYS A 128 3.42 -5.92 -13.97
C LYS A 128 3.30 -7.32 -13.38
N SER A 129 3.30 -8.35 -14.23
CA SER A 129 3.13 -9.73 -13.81
C SER A 129 4.35 -10.36 -13.15
N ASN A 130 5.57 -9.89 -13.49
CA ASN A 130 6.82 -10.50 -13.03
C ASN A 130 7.55 -9.53 -12.10
N ILE A 131 6.98 -9.28 -10.93
CA ILE A 131 7.56 -8.40 -9.92
C ILE A 131 8.49 -9.21 -9.00
N THR A 132 9.70 -8.73 -8.85
CA THR A 132 10.72 -9.26 -7.93
C THR A 132 10.90 -8.33 -6.72
N PRO A 133 11.53 -8.81 -5.62
CA PRO A 133 11.92 -7.91 -4.53
C PRO A 133 12.80 -6.74 -4.98
N GLN A 134 13.63 -6.92 -6.01
CA GLN A 134 14.47 -5.86 -6.59
C GLN A 134 13.65 -4.75 -7.24
N ASP A 135 12.53 -5.08 -7.89
CA ASP A 135 11.60 -4.09 -8.44
C ASP A 135 10.95 -3.26 -7.32
N VAL A 136 10.58 -3.91 -6.22
CA VAL A 136 10.06 -3.25 -5.01
C VAL A 136 11.10 -2.30 -4.44
N ARG A 137 12.36 -2.74 -4.32
CA ARG A 137 13.48 -1.90 -3.88
C ARG A 137 13.69 -0.69 -4.79
N ALA A 138 13.69 -0.91 -6.11
CA ALA A 138 13.83 0.17 -7.08
C ALA A 138 12.70 1.20 -6.98
N GLN A 139 11.47 0.76 -6.68
CA GLN A 139 10.34 1.66 -6.43
C GLN A 139 10.51 2.43 -5.12
N ALA A 140 10.96 1.75 -4.05
CA ALA A 140 11.26 2.39 -2.77
C ALA A 140 12.28 3.53 -2.92
N MET A 141 13.32 3.30 -3.70
CA MET A 141 14.38 4.30 -3.94
C MET A 141 13.95 5.51 -4.75
N ARG A 142 12.87 5.42 -5.54
CA ARG A 142 12.35 6.58 -6.30
C ARG A 142 11.81 7.70 -5.42
N HIS A 143 11.45 7.37 -4.19
CA HIS A 143 10.86 8.29 -3.21
C HIS A 143 11.69 8.33 -1.92
N SER A 144 13.02 8.32 -2.05
CA SER A 144 13.96 8.33 -0.93
C SER A 144 13.96 9.62 -0.09
N ASP A 145 13.22 10.63 -0.52
CA ASP A 145 13.08 11.94 0.12
C ASP A 145 12.04 11.97 1.26
N GLY A 146 11.43 10.83 1.59
CA GLY A 146 10.42 10.78 2.64
C GLY A 146 9.93 9.38 2.98
N GLN A 147 9.06 9.30 3.98
CA GLN A 147 8.40 8.05 4.35
C GLN A 147 7.38 7.63 3.29
N GLN A 148 7.41 6.37 2.93
CA GLN A 148 6.46 5.78 2.01
C GLN A 148 5.93 4.45 2.53
N VAL A 149 4.77 4.04 2.02
CA VAL A 149 4.18 2.72 2.30
C VAL A 149 3.98 1.96 1.00
N ILE A 150 4.55 0.78 0.93
CA ILE A 150 4.44 -0.09 -0.24
C ILE A 150 3.46 -1.22 0.07
N PHE A 151 2.48 -1.39 -0.79
CA PHE A 151 1.48 -2.45 -0.75
C PHE A 151 1.78 -3.48 -1.85
N ILE A 152 1.68 -4.76 -1.52
CA ILE A 152 1.86 -5.87 -2.46
C ILE A 152 0.65 -6.81 -2.35
N ASP A 153 -0.15 -6.89 -3.39
CA ASP A 153 -1.36 -7.75 -3.43
C ASP A 153 -1.26 -8.77 -4.56
N TYR A 154 -0.81 -9.97 -4.29
CA TYR A 154 -0.34 -10.52 -3.05
C TYR A 154 1.01 -11.25 -3.24
N LEU A 155 1.76 -11.35 -2.16
CA LEU A 155 3.14 -11.83 -2.08
C LEU A 155 3.41 -13.14 -2.84
N GLN A 156 2.49 -14.10 -2.81
CA GLN A 156 2.67 -15.41 -3.43
C GLN A 156 2.70 -15.37 -4.97
N LEU A 157 2.32 -14.24 -5.60
CA LEU A 157 2.41 -14.07 -7.05
C LEU A 157 3.69 -13.37 -7.50
N MET A 158 4.56 -12.99 -6.55
CA MET A 158 5.87 -12.45 -6.90
C MET A 158 6.70 -13.52 -7.61
N ASP A 159 7.52 -13.07 -8.55
CA ASP A 159 8.36 -13.95 -9.35
C ASP A 159 9.47 -14.58 -8.51
N THR A 160 9.66 -15.89 -8.71
CA THR A 160 10.67 -16.71 -8.04
C THR A 160 11.27 -17.69 -9.01
N ASP A 161 12.46 -18.17 -8.73
CA ASP A 161 13.08 -19.25 -9.50
C ASP A 161 12.15 -20.47 -9.56
N ALA A 162 11.75 -20.85 -10.76
CA ALA A 162 10.75 -21.90 -11.04
C ALA A 162 11.08 -23.32 -10.48
N LYS A 163 12.25 -23.48 -9.88
CA LYS A 163 12.74 -24.77 -9.33
C LYS A 163 12.64 -24.86 -7.79
N VAL A 164 12.14 -23.80 -7.12
CA VAL A 164 12.12 -23.73 -5.65
C VAL A 164 10.72 -24.06 -5.13
N ASP A 165 10.64 -24.85 -4.06
CA ASP A 165 9.38 -25.10 -3.35
C ASP A 165 8.73 -23.76 -2.97
N ARG A 166 7.41 -23.66 -3.19
CA ARG A 166 6.64 -22.42 -2.99
C ARG A 166 6.75 -21.87 -1.56
N ARG A 167 6.89 -22.72 -0.56
CA ARG A 167 7.07 -22.30 0.85
C ARG A 167 8.41 -21.62 1.04
N VAL A 168 9.47 -22.22 0.50
CA VAL A 168 10.83 -21.66 0.55
C VAL A 168 10.91 -20.35 -0.22
N ALA A 169 10.21 -20.26 -1.37
CA ALA A 169 10.11 -19.03 -2.15
C ALA A 169 9.45 -17.88 -1.37
N VAL A 170 8.32 -18.14 -0.72
CA VAL A 170 7.61 -17.15 0.11
C VAL A 170 8.45 -16.71 1.31
N GLU A 171 9.18 -17.65 1.95
CA GLU A 171 10.09 -17.34 3.05
C GLU A 171 11.21 -16.38 2.59
N LYS A 172 11.85 -16.70 1.44
CA LYS A 172 12.88 -15.86 0.85
C LYS A 172 12.37 -14.46 0.52
N ILE A 173 11.23 -14.37 -0.19
CA ILE A 173 10.60 -13.08 -0.54
C ILE A 173 10.32 -12.27 0.71
N SER A 174 9.73 -12.88 1.74
CA SER A 174 9.41 -12.18 3.00
C SER A 174 10.67 -11.63 3.67
N ARG A 175 11.77 -12.40 3.66
CA ARG A 175 13.07 -11.95 4.18
C ARG A 175 13.60 -10.77 3.36
N ASP A 176 13.61 -10.88 2.03
CA ASP A 176 14.11 -9.84 1.13
C ASP A 176 13.31 -8.54 1.29
N LEU A 177 11.98 -8.63 1.39
CA LEU A 177 11.12 -7.47 1.64
C LEU A 177 11.37 -6.84 3.01
N LYS A 178 11.67 -7.65 4.05
CA LYS A 178 12.04 -7.12 5.36
C LYS A 178 13.38 -6.39 5.33
N ILE A 179 14.33 -6.88 4.54
CA ILE A 179 15.63 -6.19 4.33
C ILE A 179 15.38 -4.84 3.66
N ILE A 180 14.57 -4.81 2.59
CA ILE A 180 14.22 -3.58 1.87
C ILE A 180 13.52 -2.58 2.79
N ALA A 181 12.63 -3.05 3.67
CA ALA A 181 11.95 -2.18 4.62
C ALA A 181 12.90 -1.56 5.68
N ASN A 182 14.06 -2.17 5.92
CA ASN A 182 15.07 -1.67 6.87
C ASN A 182 16.07 -0.68 6.23
N GLU A 183 16.13 -0.60 4.91
CA GLU A 183 16.97 0.33 4.14
C GLU A 183 16.35 1.72 4.06
#